data_98492819acc5d51e4f7db0f7d1520f97
#
_entry.id   98492819acc5d51e4f7db0f7d1520f97
#
_cell.length_a   1.000
_cell.length_b   1.000
_cell.length_c   1.000
_cell.angle_alpha   90.00
_cell.angle_beta   90.00
_cell.angle_gamma   90.00
#
_symmetry.space_group_name_H-M   'P 1'
#
loop_
_entity.id
_entity.type
_entity.pdbx_description
1 polymer ?
#
loop_
_entity_poly.entity_id
_entity_poly.type
_entity_poly.pdbx_seq_one_letter_code
_entity_poly.pdbx_strand_id
1 'polypeptide(L)'
;MSFASRAREEIAQRSLQKDCCVRAAAYGFACFAKYFDKGGLVLQTEQPHTVQLARELFARCGVQGDVLEKQRPSGVLYEFNIREPEQVARMHELFGTTGSETSLQIDPALIRCQTCVSAYIGAAFLCSGTVTDPQKEYNLEFLTARTNLARDFEALLAEHEFAPHRTRRNGVNLVYVKNSANLERLLRFMGAAGAAEEIHAQKAFKQVHNQTNRQTNCDTANLGKTARANAQTLRAIRYLQENDALETLPEVLQQAAAVRLQYPDLSLTALCGCFDPAVSKSGLSHRMKKLEALADALRQRVEKGQEAEP
;
A
#
# COMPACT_ATOMS: atom_id res chain seq x y z
N MET A 1 9.58 2.35 19.68
CA MET A 1 8.35 3.15 19.47
C MET A 1 7.74 2.74 18.13
N SER A 2 6.40 2.53 18.05
CA SER A 2 5.74 2.13 16.79
C SER A 2 5.66 3.30 15.81
N PHE A 3 5.47 2.99 14.51
CA PHE A 3 5.26 4.03 13.48
C PHE A 3 4.07 4.94 13.83
N ALA A 4 2.94 4.36 14.23
CA ALA A 4 1.76 5.13 14.66
C ALA A 4 2.04 6.03 15.87
N SER A 5 2.89 5.60 16.82
CA SER A 5 3.25 6.39 17.99
C SER A 5 4.11 7.60 17.63
N ARG A 6 5.08 7.44 16.70
CA ARG A 6 5.89 8.55 16.17
C ARG A 6 5.03 9.58 15.43
N ALA A 7 4.12 9.11 14.56
CA ALA A 7 3.21 10.01 13.85
C ALA A 7 2.33 10.84 14.81
N ARG A 8 1.83 10.21 15.89
CA ARG A 8 1.06 10.93 16.93
C ARG A 8 1.90 11.96 17.66
N GLU A 9 3.14 11.62 18.00
CA GLU A 9 4.04 12.54 18.68
C GLU A 9 4.33 13.78 17.84
N GLU A 10 4.64 13.61 16.55
CA GLU A 10 4.84 14.73 15.62
C GLU A 10 3.60 15.63 15.52
N ILE A 11 2.40 15.04 15.38
CA ILE A 11 1.16 15.79 15.34
C ILE A 11 0.92 16.57 16.65
N ALA A 12 1.20 15.94 17.79
CA ALA A 12 1.01 16.55 19.11
C ALA A 12 2.00 17.70 19.38
N GLN A 13 3.18 17.67 18.80
CA GLN A 13 4.21 18.72 18.93
C GLN A 13 3.97 19.92 18.01
N ARG A 14 2.98 19.84 17.12
CA ARG A 14 2.69 20.91 16.18
C ARG A 14 2.18 22.16 16.89
N SER A 15 2.84 23.30 16.66
CA SER A 15 2.38 24.61 17.19
C SER A 15 1.26 25.21 16.33
N LEU A 16 0.14 25.56 16.97
CA LEU A 16 -0.98 26.26 16.35
C LEU A 16 -0.99 27.73 16.81
N GLN A 17 -0.76 28.65 15.87
CA GLN A 17 -0.62 30.10 16.19
C GLN A 17 -1.96 30.83 16.22
N LYS A 18 -2.89 30.49 15.32
CA LYS A 18 -4.17 31.20 15.15
C LYS A 18 -5.24 30.63 16.07
N ASP A 19 -5.98 31.48 16.75
CA ASP A 19 -7.06 31.07 17.67
C ASP A 19 -8.14 30.23 16.99
N CYS A 20 -8.46 30.53 15.71
CA CYS A 20 -9.39 29.71 14.96
C CYS A 20 -8.90 28.28 14.77
N CYS A 21 -7.58 28.07 14.59
CA CYS A 21 -6.98 26.74 14.44
C CYS A 21 -6.91 26.00 15.78
N VAL A 22 -6.65 26.72 16.88
CA VAL A 22 -6.72 26.19 18.24
C VAL A 22 -8.12 25.69 18.55
N ARG A 23 -9.14 26.52 18.27
CA ARG A 23 -10.54 26.14 18.45
C ARG A 23 -10.93 24.95 17.58
N ALA A 24 -10.49 24.90 16.32
CA ALA A 24 -10.76 23.78 15.43
C ALA A 24 -10.13 22.47 15.94
N ALA A 25 -8.91 22.51 16.49
CA ALA A 25 -8.28 21.35 17.12
C ALA A 25 -9.03 20.90 18.38
N ALA A 26 -9.38 21.82 19.26
CA ALA A 26 -10.19 21.53 20.46
C ALA A 26 -11.55 20.92 20.07
N TYR A 27 -12.18 21.41 19.01
CA TYR A 27 -13.41 20.84 18.47
C TYR A 27 -13.20 19.43 17.92
N GLY A 28 -12.08 19.17 17.23
CA GLY A 28 -11.71 17.82 16.78
C GLY A 28 -11.56 16.84 17.96
N PHE A 29 -10.89 17.27 19.05
CA PHE A 29 -10.85 16.49 20.28
C PHE A 29 -12.24 16.21 20.85
N ALA A 30 -13.12 17.20 20.88
CA ALA A 30 -14.50 17.03 21.39
C ALA A 30 -15.29 16.04 20.52
N CYS A 31 -15.27 16.19 19.20
CA CYS A 31 -16.01 15.33 18.29
C CYS A 31 -15.58 13.85 18.37
N PHE A 32 -14.29 13.59 18.56
CA PHE A 32 -13.74 12.22 18.61
C PHE A 32 -13.44 11.72 20.02
N ALA A 33 -13.77 12.50 21.06
CA ALA A 33 -13.73 12.07 22.45
C ALA A 33 -14.65 10.87 22.70
N LYS A 34 -14.35 10.13 23.75
CA LYS A 34 -15.18 9.02 24.22
C LYS A 34 -16.58 9.47 24.59
N TYR A 35 -16.66 10.57 25.33
CA TYR A 35 -17.92 11.26 25.67
C TYR A 35 -17.79 12.74 25.33
N PHE A 36 -18.81 13.27 24.70
CA PHE A 36 -19.03 14.70 24.47
C PHE A 36 -20.54 14.90 24.44
N ASP A 37 -21.08 15.31 25.58
CA ASP A 37 -22.53 15.51 25.84
C ASP A 37 -22.79 16.50 26.97
N LYS A 38 -24.02 16.62 27.40
CA LYS A 38 -24.42 17.49 28.52
C LYS A 38 -23.68 17.25 29.84
N GLY A 39 -23.12 16.09 30.04
CA GLY A 39 -22.30 15.73 31.20
C GLY A 39 -20.83 16.16 31.07
N GLY A 40 -20.48 16.74 29.91
CA GLY A 40 -19.15 17.27 29.63
C GLY A 40 -18.38 16.47 28.59
N LEU A 41 -17.05 16.43 28.76
CA LEU A 41 -16.12 15.78 27.83
C LEU A 41 -15.23 14.79 28.59
N VAL A 42 -15.01 13.62 27.97
CA VAL A 42 -14.02 12.64 28.43
C VAL A 42 -13.21 12.15 27.25
N LEU A 43 -11.95 12.52 27.22
CA LEU A 43 -10.95 12.00 26.29
C LEU A 43 -10.09 10.95 27.00
N GLN A 44 -9.92 9.77 26.41
CA GLN A 44 -9.06 8.72 26.96
C GLN A 44 -8.01 8.31 25.91
N THR A 45 -6.75 8.19 26.34
CA THR A 45 -5.64 7.80 25.49
C THR A 45 -4.52 7.15 26.31
N GLU A 46 -3.70 6.31 25.66
CA GLU A 46 -2.45 5.79 26.25
C GLU A 46 -1.25 6.72 25.97
N GLN A 47 -1.46 7.82 25.25
CA GLN A 47 -0.41 8.76 24.86
C GLN A 47 -0.43 10.03 25.72
N PRO A 48 0.56 10.25 26.58
CA PRO A 48 0.58 11.42 27.48
C PRO A 48 0.59 12.76 26.72
N HIS A 49 1.30 12.83 25.59
CA HIS A 49 1.36 14.04 24.77
C HIS A 49 -0.01 14.46 24.24
N THR A 50 -0.89 13.51 23.90
CA THR A 50 -2.25 13.79 23.40
C THR A 50 -3.10 14.48 24.46
N VAL A 51 -3.02 14.01 25.71
CA VAL A 51 -3.78 14.58 26.83
C VAL A 51 -3.27 15.97 27.18
N GLN A 52 -1.95 16.16 27.21
CA GLN A 52 -1.34 17.46 27.47
C GLN A 52 -1.73 18.49 26.41
N LEU A 53 -1.66 18.11 25.13
CA LEU A 53 -2.11 18.97 24.03
C LEU A 53 -3.60 19.33 24.16
N ALA A 54 -4.47 18.35 24.45
CA ALA A 54 -5.90 18.61 24.63
C ALA A 54 -6.11 19.63 25.75
N ARG A 55 -5.51 19.44 26.92
CA ARG A 55 -5.59 20.38 28.04
C ARG A 55 -5.13 21.78 27.66
N GLU A 56 -4.01 21.90 26.95
CA GLU A 56 -3.47 23.19 26.52
C GLU A 56 -4.41 23.90 25.54
N LEU A 57 -4.93 23.19 24.55
CA LEU A 57 -5.81 23.77 23.54
C LEU A 57 -7.16 24.24 24.15
N PHE A 58 -7.75 23.44 25.02
CA PHE A 58 -8.98 23.86 25.74
C PHE A 58 -8.71 25.04 26.65
N ALA A 59 -7.60 25.06 27.39
CA ALA A 59 -7.22 26.21 28.23
C ALA A 59 -7.02 27.49 27.41
N ARG A 60 -6.41 27.41 26.23
CA ARG A 60 -6.28 28.55 25.28
C ARG A 60 -7.66 29.04 24.77
N CYS A 61 -8.64 28.14 24.74
CA CYS A 61 -10.04 28.51 24.42
C CYS A 61 -10.85 29.00 25.64
N GLY A 62 -10.22 29.15 26.80
CA GLY A 62 -10.90 29.60 28.03
C GLY A 62 -11.66 28.49 28.77
N VAL A 63 -11.43 27.23 28.44
CA VAL A 63 -12.06 26.05 29.04
C VAL A 63 -11.04 25.26 29.82
N GLN A 64 -11.29 24.98 31.10
CA GLN A 64 -10.41 24.21 31.97
C GLN A 64 -10.92 22.76 32.12
N GLY A 65 -10.00 21.84 32.28
CA GLY A 65 -10.32 20.45 32.53
C GLY A 65 -9.16 19.74 33.27
N ASP A 66 -9.47 18.61 33.88
CA ASP A 66 -8.56 17.82 34.69
C ASP A 66 -7.93 16.70 33.90
N VAL A 67 -6.66 16.42 34.23
CA VAL A 67 -5.93 15.25 33.72
C VAL A 67 -5.80 14.23 34.83
N LEU A 68 -6.24 13.01 34.56
CA LEU A 68 -6.14 11.86 35.48
C LEU A 68 -5.29 10.75 34.84
N GLU A 69 -4.51 10.08 35.66
CA GLU A 69 -3.77 8.90 35.28
C GLU A 69 -4.37 7.66 35.96
N LYS A 70 -4.67 6.63 35.15
CA LYS A 70 -5.25 5.37 35.64
C LYS A 70 -4.31 4.22 35.30
N GLN A 71 -3.73 3.59 36.31
CA GLN A 71 -2.92 2.41 36.13
C GLN A 71 -3.79 1.23 35.69
N ARG A 72 -3.35 0.48 34.67
CA ARG A 72 -3.99 -0.72 34.14
C ARG A 72 -2.94 -1.83 33.98
N PRO A 73 -3.32 -3.10 33.93
CA PRO A 73 -2.39 -4.19 33.65
C PRO A 73 -1.66 -4.04 32.30
N SER A 74 -2.29 -3.38 31.32
CA SER A 74 -1.74 -3.13 29.96
C SER A 74 -0.92 -1.83 29.85
N GLY A 75 -0.77 -1.05 30.93
CA GLY A 75 -0.08 0.24 30.91
C GLY A 75 -0.89 1.38 31.52
N VAL A 76 -0.47 2.61 31.31
CA VAL A 76 -1.12 3.79 31.85
C VAL A 76 -2.18 4.32 30.86
N LEU A 77 -3.38 4.55 31.36
CA LEU A 77 -4.43 5.28 30.63
C LEU A 77 -4.49 6.70 31.16
N TYR A 78 -4.33 7.66 30.26
CA TYR A 78 -4.53 9.08 30.55
C TYR A 78 -5.95 9.49 30.18
N GLU A 79 -6.56 10.31 31.02
CA GLU A 79 -7.90 10.84 30.82
C GLU A 79 -7.89 12.36 31.01
N PHE A 80 -8.31 13.10 29.99
CA PHE A 80 -8.65 14.50 30.13
C PHE A 80 -10.17 14.64 30.19
N ASN A 81 -10.67 15.32 31.20
CA ASN A 81 -12.11 15.49 31.38
C ASN A 81 -12.48 16.92 31.74
N ILE A 82 -13.65 17.33 31.27
CA ILE A 82 -14.31 18.61 31.58
C ILE A 82 -15.66 18.23 32.16
N ARG A 83 -15.81 18.40 33.51
CA ARG A 83 -17.01 17.99 34.24
C ARG A 83 -17.59 19.09 35.10
N GLU A 84 -16.82 20.12 35.42
CA GLU A 84 -17.25 21.29 36.14
C GLU A 84 -18.40 21.97 35.38
N PRO A 85 -19.59 22.22 35.95
CA PRO A 85 -20.74 22.72 35.21
C PRO A 85 -20.49 24.01 34.47
N GLU A 86 -19.71 24.94 35.03
CA GLU A 86 -19.34 26.20 34.41
C GLU A 86 -18.44 25.95 33.17
N GLN A 87 -17.46 25.03 33.27
CA GLN A 87 -16.55 24.69 32.15
C GLN A 87 -17.30 23.92 31.06
N VAL A 88 -18.24 23.06 31.42
CA VAL A 88 -19.12 22.36 30.47
C VAL A 88 -19.97 23.36 29.69
N ALA A 89 -20.59 24.35 30.39
CA ALA A 89 -21.36 25.38 29.72
C ALA A 89 -20.51 26.22 28.75
N ARG A 90 -19.32 26.67 29.17
CA ARG A 90 -18.36 27.38 28.30
C ARG A 90 -17.92 26.57 27.09
N MET A 91 -17.69 25.27 27.26
CA MET A 91 -17.33 24.39 26.17
C MET A 91 -18.46 24.28 25.13
N HIS A 92 -19.69 24.10 25.58
CA HIS A 92 -20.85 24.06 24.68
C HIS A 92 -21.09 25.40 23.97
N GLU A 93 -20.95 26.53 24.68
CA GLU A 93 -20.99 27.87 24.08
C GLU A 93 -19.89 28.04 23.02
N LEU A 94 -18.65 27.61 23.30
CA LEU A 94 -17.51 27.70 22.40
C LEU A 94 -17.78 26.97 21.05
N PHE A 95 -18.47 25.84 21.11
CA PHE A 95 -18.76 25.01 19.94
C PHE A 95 -20.18 25.16 19.37
N GLY A 96 -20.99 26.01 19.97
CA GLY A 96 -22.39 26.22 19.55
C GLY A 96 -23.26 24.96 19.70
N THR A 97 -22.98 24.14 20.72
CA THR A 97 -23.72 22.90 21.02
C THR A 97 -24.48 23.02 22.34
N THR A 98 -25.43 22.13 22.57
CA THR A 98 -26.20 22.06 23.82
C THR A 98 -25.86 20.84 24.67
N GLY A 99 -25.13 19.88 24.08
CA GLY A 99 -24.84 18.58 24.67
C GLY A 99 -26.03 17.62 24.67
N SER A 100 -27.19 18.06 24.15
CA SER A 100 -28.40 17.23 24.02
C SER A 100 -28.68 16.78 22.59
N GLU A 101 -27.74 16.99 21.68
CA GLU A 101 -27.85 16.60 20.30
C GLU A 101 -27.95 15.08 20.19
N THR A 102 -29.02 14.60 19.55
CA THR A 102 -29.22 13.16 19.27
C THR A 102 -28.21 12.64 18.27
N SER A 103 -27.52 13.53 17.54
CA SER A 103 -26.58 13.21 16.49
C SER A 103 -25.51 14.29 16.36
N LEU A 104 -24.27 13.91 16.59
CA LEU A 104 -23.13 14.80 16.39
C LEU A 104 -22.76 14.88 14.91
N GLN A 105 -22.70 16.10 14.38
CA GLN A 105 -22.26 16.44 13.03
C GLN A 105 -21.09 17.41 13.09
N ILE A 106 -20.35 17.55 12.00
CA ILE A 106 -19.27 18.54 11.89
C ILE A 106 -19.90 19.89 11.54
N ASP A 107 -19.66 20.91 12.38
CA ASP A 107 -20.01 22.28 12.06
C ASP A 107 -18.92 22.95 11.20
N PRO A 108 -19.18 23.25 9.90
CA PRO A 108 -18.21 23.90 9.03
C PRO A 108 -17.77 25.28 9.52
N ALA A 109 -18.62 25.97 10.30
CA ALA A 109 -18.31 27.31 10.85
C ALA A 109 -17.11 27.27 11.83
N LEU A 110 -16.81 26.13 12.41
CA LEU A 110 -15.67 25.92 13.30
C LEU A 110 -14.39 25.53 12.55
N ILE A 111 -14.46 25.23 11.24
CA ILE A 111 -13.34 24.74 10.42
C ILE A 111 -13.19 25.65 9.19
N ARG A 112 -12.73 26.90 9.39
CA ARG A 112 -12.81 27.98 8.39
C ARG A 112 -11.66 28.03 7.39
N CYS A 113 -10.46 27.65 7.78
CA CYS A 113 -9.28 27.74 6.93
C CYS A 113 -8.59 26.37 6.82
N GLN A 114 -7.73 26.21 5.81
CA GLN A 114 -7.01 24.96 5.58
C GLN A 114 -6.23 24.47 6.81
N THR A 115 -5.65 25.40 7.58
CA THR A 115 -4.97 25.04 8.85
C THR A 115 -5.96 24.58 9.92
N CYS A 116 -7.20 25.12 9.95
CA CYS A 116 -8.25 24.62 10.84
C CYS A 116 -8.64 23.18 10.50
N VAL A 117 -8.83 22.88 9.21
CA VAL A 117 -9.08 21.50 8.73
C VAL A 117 -7.98 20.56 9.15
N SER A 118 -6.74 20.95 8.89
CA SER A 118 -5.54 20.20 9.25
C SER A 118 -5.47 19.93 10.76
N ALA A 119 -5.76 20.94 11.59
CA ALA A 119 -5.73 20.84 13.05
C ALA A 119 -6.88 19.95 13.58
N TYR A 120 -8.08 20.08 12.99
CA TYR A 120 -9.22 19.22 13.31
C TYR A 120 -8.96 17.74 12.99
N ILE A 121 -8.45 17.44 11.79
CA ILE A 121 -8.12 16.07 11.38
C ILE A 121 -6.98 15.52 12.24
N GLY A 122 -5.97 16.33 12.57
CA GLY A 122 -4.88 15.93 13.47
C GLY A 122 -5.39 15.56 14.87
N ALA A 123 -6.29 16.36 15.44
CA ALA A 123 -6.94 16.05 16.72
C ALA A 123 -7.78 14.77 16.65
N ALA A 124 -8.54 14.57 15.57
CA ALA A 124 -9.29 13.34 15.32
C ALA A 124 -8.35 12.12 15.28
N PHE A 125 -7.19 12.25 14.64
CA PHE A 125 -6.18 11.19 14.58
C PHE A 125 -5.59 10.87 15.97
N LEU A 126 -5.30 11.89 16.76
CA LEU A 126 -4.79 11.71 18.12
C LEU A 126 -5.81 10.99 19.03
N CYS A 127 -7.10 11.21 18.83
CA CYS A 127 -8.17 10.55 19.58
C CYS A 127 -8.42 9.10 19.16
N SER A 128 -8.59 8.88 17.88
CA SER A 128 -9.18 7.63 17.37
C SER A 128 -8.50 7.10 16.11
N GLY A 129 -7.46 7.82 15.63
CA GLY A 129 -6.73 7.43 14.43
C GLY A 129 -5.67 6.37 14.70
N THR A 130 -5.40 5.56 13.71
CA THR A 130 -4.23 4.68 13.68
C THR A 130 -3.67 4.61 12.28
N VAL A 131 -2.38 4.27 12.19
CA VAL A 131 -1.71 4.07 10.89
C VAL A 131 -0.83 2.83 10.99
N THR A 132 -0.90 1.99 9.97
CA THR A 132 -0.12 0.76 9.89
C THR A 132 1.33 1.08 9.50
N ASP A 133 2.26 0.25 9.95
CA ASP A 133 3.66 0.33 9.55
C ASP A 133 3.78 0.21 8.01
N PRO A 134 4.40 1.19 7.32
CA PRO A 134 4.49 1.20 5.86
C PRO A 134 5.31 0.05 5.28
N GLN A 135 6.10 -0.66 6.09
CA GLN A 135 6.75 -1.90 5.65
C GLN A 135 5.73 -3.01 5.40
N LYS A 136 4.64 -3.05 6.19
CA LYS A 136 3.58 -4.06 6.08
C LYS A 136 2.56 -3.66 5.02
N GLU A 137 1.79 -2.61 5.29
CA GLU A 137 0.74 -2.13 4.39
C GLU A 137 0.51 -0.62 4.52
N TYR A 138 -0.17 -0.02 3.56
CA TYR A 138 -0.58 1.37 3.60
C TYR A 138 -2.04 1.45 4.04
N ASN A 139 -2.27 1.75 5.31
CA ASN A 139 -3.60 1.90 5.86
C ASN A 139 -3.58 2.92 7.01
N LEU A 140 -4.43 3.94 6.93
CA LEU A 140 -4.68 4.93 7.97
C LEU A 140 -6.18 4.94 8.24
N GLU A 141 -6.57 4.82 9.49
CA GLU A 141 -7.95 4.63 9.91
C GLU A 141 -8.33 5.60 11.02
N PHE A 142 -9.60 6.01 11.02
CA PHE A 142 -10.27 6.74 12.09
C PHE A 142 -11.51 5.97 12.52
N LEU A 143 -11.68 5.80 13.83
CA LEU A 143 -12.82 5.06 14.39
C LEU A 143 -13.76 6.01 15.13
N THR A 144 -15.06 5.82 14.92
CA THR A 144 -16.08 6.51 15.73
C THR A 144 -17.38 5.69 15.80
N ALA A 145 -18.02 5.69 16.96
CA ALA A 145 -19.35 5.10 17.10
C ALA A 145 -20.44 5.99 16.46
N ARG A 146 -20.16 7.28 16.21
CA ARG A 146 -21.11 8.30 15.76
C ARG A 146 -21.24 8.27 14.23
N THR A 147 -22.38 7.79 13.73
CA THR A 147 -22.58 7.53 12.28
C THR A 147 -22.57 8.82 11.44
N ASN A 148 -23.23 9.89 11.91
CA ASN A 148 -23.26 11.14 11.16
C ASN A 148 -21.89 11.83 11.17
N LEU A 149 -21.17 11.81 12.28
CA LEU A 149 -19.80 12.28 12.36
C LEU A 149 -18.89 11.53 11.36
N ALA A 150 -19.03 10.21 11.25
CA ALA A 150 -18.24 9.40 10.30
C ALA A 150 -18.54 9.78 8.84
N ARG A 151 -19.81 10.04 8.50
CA ARG A 151 -20.22 10.48 7.16
C ARG A 151 -19.66 11.87 6.83
N ASP A 152 -19.80 12.82 7.75
CA ASP A 152 -19.32 14.18 7.55
C ASP A 152 -17.78 14.23 7.50
N PHE A 153 -17.12 13.39 8.29
CA PHE A 153 -15.66 13.26 8.27
C PHE A 153 -15.12 12.63 6.97
N GLU A 154 -15.83 11.62 6.43
CA GLU A 154 -15.54 11.08 5.09
C GLU A 154 -15.67 12.18 4.03
N ALA A 155 -16.75 12.98 4.06
CA ALA A 155 -16.96 14.08 3.14
C ALA A 155 -15.84 15.14 3.26
N LEU A 156 -15.46 15.53 4.48
CA LEU A 156 -14.36 16.45 4.73
C LEU A 156 -13.03 15.96 4.14
N LEU A 157 -12.70 14.70 4.34
CA LEU A 157 -11.47 14.11 3.75
C LEU A 157 -11.56 14.05 2.21
N ALA A 158 -12.73 13.76 1.65
CA ALA A 158 -12.96 13.72 0.20
C ALA A 158 -12.84 15.11 -0.44
N GLU A 159 -13.36 16.15 0.18
CA GLU A 159 -13.22 17.55 -0.25
C GLU A 159 -11.76 17.98 -0.36
N HIS A 160 -10.90 17.43 0.49
CA HIS A 160 -9.45 17.67 0.46
C HIS A 160 -8.67 16.62 -0.35
N GLU A 161 -9.36 15.85 -1.19
CA GLU A 161 -8.77 14.89 -2.15
C GLU A 161 -7.94 13.76 -1.51
N PHE A 162 -8.27 13.34 -0.27
CA PHE A 162 -7.60 12.21 0.37
C PHE A 162 -8.17 10.85 -0.01
N ALA A 163 -9.22 10.82 -0.85
CA ALA A 163 -9.91 9.61 -1.32
C ALA A 163 -10.21 8.61 -0.18
N PRO A 164 -10.98 9.02 0.84
CA PRO A 164 -11.37 8.16 1.94
C PRO A 164 -12.37 7.10 1.50
N HIS A 165 -12.45 6.06 2.30
CA HIS A 165 -13.50 5.05 2.25
C HIS A 165 -14.13 4.90 3.62
N ARG A 166 -15.42 4.54 3.68
CA ARG A 166 -16.11 4.30 4.93
C ARG A 166 -16.71 2.90 4.95
N THR A 167 -16.57 2.24 6.10
CA THR A 167 -17.21 0.95 6.38
C THR A 167 -17.66 0.87 7.83
N ARG A 168 -18.41 -0.16 8.20
CA ARG A 168 -18.82 -0.41 9.58
C ARG A 168 -18.36 -1.81 9.99
N ARG A 169 -17.66 -1.89 11.13
CA ARG A 169 -17.13 -3.13 11.67
C ARG A 169 -17.45 -3.23 13.16
N ASN A 170 -18.09 -4.31 13.58
CA ASN A 170 -18.46 -4.55 14.99
C ASN A 170 -19.21 -3.36 15.64
N GLY A 171 -20.13 -2.73 14.90
CA GLY A 171 -20.90 -1.59 15.39
C GLY A 171 -20.20 -0.24 15.36
N VAL A 172 -18.90 -0.18 15.04
CA VAL A 172 -18.09 1.04 14.94
C VAL A 172 -17.92 1.45 13.47
N ASN A 173 -18.04 2.73 13.18
CA ASN A 173 -17.75 3.26 11.85
C ASN A 173 -16.23 3.46 11.72
N LEU A 174 -15.72 3.08 10.55
CA LEU A 174 -14.33 3.17 10.17
C LEU A 174 -14.22 4.03 8.91
N VAL A 175 -13.51 5.16 9.00
CA VAL A 175 -13.12 5.98 7.84
C VAL A 175 -11.64 5.76 7.60
N TYR A 176 -11.26 5.36 6.39
CA TYR A 176 -9.88 4.93 6.12
C TYR A 176 -9.35 5.37 4.76
N VAL A 177 -8.02 5.48 4.68
CA VAL A 177 -7.26 5.78 3.45
C VAL A 177 -6.23 4.68 3.24
N LYS A 178 -6.21 4.06 2.04
CA LYS A 178 -5.29 2.96 1.67
C LYS A 178 -4.28 3.32 0.59
N ASN A 179 -4.52 4.37 -0.16
CA ASN A 179 -3.58 4.80 -1.19
C ASN A 179 -2.33 5.43 -0.55
N SER A 180 -1.15 4.91 -0.87
CA SER A 180 0.11 5.36 -0.27
C SER A 180 0.41 6.85 -0.49
N ALA A 181 0.04 7.41 -1.66
CA ALA A 181 0.25 8.82 -1.96
C ALA A 181 -0.69 9.72 -1.14
N ASN A 182 -1.96 9.32 -1.01
CA ASN A 182 -2.93 10.05 -0.19
C ASN A 182 -2.60 9.96 1.31
N LEU A 183 -2.10 8.81 1.75
CA LEU A 183 -1.68 8.58 3.12
C LEU A 183 -0.46 9.43 3.49
N GLU A 184 0.55 9.52 2.62
CA GLU A 184 1.70 10.42 2.73
C GLU A 184 1.24 11.89 2.83
N ARG A 185 0.34 12.32 1.92
CA ARG A 185 -0.22 13.68 1.93
C ARG A 185 -1.02 13.98 3.19
N LEU A 186 -1.83 13.02 3.67
CA LEU A 186 -2.67 13.18 4.85
C LEU A 186 -1.82 13.30 6.12
N LEU A 187 -0.78 12.49 6.29
CA LEU A 187 0.17 12.60 7.40
C LEU A 187 0.89 13.95 7.40
N ARG A 188 1.40 14.37 6.25
CA ARG A 188 2.03 15.69 6.09
C ARG A 188 1.04 16.82 6.38
N PHE A 189 -0.20 16.70 5.92
CA PHE A 189 -1.26 17.67 6.18
C PHE A 189 -1.58 17.79 7.67
N MET A 190 -1.63 16.69 8.42
CA MET A 190 -1.83 16.68 9.86
C MET A 190 -0.62 17.20 10.65
N GLY A 191 0.56 17.30 10.04
CA GLY A 191 1.79 17.77 10.68
C GLY A 191 2.79 16.67 11.03
N ALA A 192 2.56 15.42 10.64
CA ALA A 192 3.50 14.31 10.78
C ALA A 192 4.44 14.23 9.56
N ALA A 193 5.35 15.17 9.44
CA ALA A 193 6.24 15.29 8.29
C ALA A 193 7.25 14.13 8.21
N GLY A 194 7.85 13.73 9.34
CA GLY A 194 8.80 12.63 9.39
C GLY A 194 8.14 11.28 9.07
N ALA A 195 6.92 11.04 9.59
CA ALA A 195 6.15 9.85 9.23
C ALA A 195 5.77 9.84 7.73
N ALA A 196 5.45 10.98 7.14
CA ALA A 196 5.18 11.11 5.71
C ALA A 196 6.43 10.81 4.85
N GLU A 197 7.60 11.26 5.28
CA GLU A 197 8.88 10.99 4.62
C GLU A 197 9.25 9.50 4.68
N GLU A 198 8.99 8.84 5.81
CA GLU A 198 9.19 7.38 5.93
C GLU A 198 8.31 6.61 4.94
N ILE A 199 7.05 7.01 4.75
CA ILE A 199 6.17 6.43 3.72
C ILE A 199 6.72 6.66 2.33
N HIS A 200 7.19 7.88 2.04
CA HIS A 200 7.80 8.22 0.75
C HIS A 200 9.00 7.32 0.43
N ALA A 201 9.93 7.18 1.39
CA ALA A 201 11.10 6.32 1.25
C ALA A 201 10.72 4.84 1.04
N GLN A 202 9.75 4.31 1.81
CA GLN A 202 9.28 2.94 1.66
C GLN A 202 8.60 2.69 0.31
N LYS A 203 7.88 3.67 -0.22
CA LYS A 203 7.28 3.63 -1.56
C LYS A 203 8.36 3.48 -2.66
N ALA A 204 9.39 4.32 -2.61
CA ALA A 204 10.51 4.27 -3.54
C ALA A 204 11.22 2.91 -3.47
N PHE A 205 11.51 2.42 -2.27
CA PHE A 205 12.13 1.10 -2.06
C PHE A 205 11.29 -0.04 -2.66
N LYS A 206 9.98 -0.07 -2.38
CA LYS A 206 9.07 -1.08 -2.93
C LYS A 206 8.98 -1.02 -4.47
N GLN A 207 9.02 0.17 -5.06
CA GLN A 207 9.02 0.32 -6.52
C GLN A 207 10.27 -0.30 -7.16
N VAL A 208 11.47 0.02 -6.64
CA VAL A 208 12.73 -0.54 -7.13
C VAL A 208 12.74 -2.07 -6.99
N HIS A 209 12.36 -2.57 -5.82
CA HIS A 209 12.31 -4.00 -5.57
C HIS A 209 11.35 -4.76 -6.51
N ASN A 210 10.15 -4.21 -6.72
CA ASN A 210 9.16 -4.77 -7.63
C ASN A 210 9.64 -4.75 -9.09
N GLN A 211 10.34 -3.69 -9.51
CA GLN A 211 10.92 -3.61 -10.85
C GLN A 211 12.00 -4.67 -11.04
N THR A 212 12.91 -4.83 -10.07
CA THR A 212 13.96 -5.85 -10.08
C THR A 212 13.35 -7.27 -10.14
N ASN A 213 12.35 -7.55 -9.31
CA ASN A 213 11.68 -8.85 -9.32
C ASN A 213 11.00 -9.15 -10.66
N ARG A 214 10.33 -8.14 -11.27
CA ARG A 214 9.73 -8.30 -12.61
C ARG A 214 10.78 -8.60 -13.68
N GLN A 215 11.92 -7.90 -13.64
CA GLN A 215 13.04 -8.13 -14.56
C GLN A 215 13.59 -9.55 -14.37
N THR A 216 13.91 -9.94 -13.15
CA THR A 216 14.42 -11.28 -12.83
C THR A 216 13.46 -12.39 -13.28
N ASN A 217 12.15 -12.22 -13.02
CA ASN A 217 11.15 -13.19 -13.45
C ASN A 217 11.06 -13.28 -14.99
N CYS A 218 11.16 -12.14 -15.68
CA CYS A 218 11.19 -12.10 -17.15
C CYS A 218 12.43 -12.82 -17.69
N ASP A 219 13.60 -12.54 -17.15
CA ASP A 219 14.86 -13.13 -17.57
C ASP A 219 14.88 -14.66 -17.31
N THR A 220 14.40 -15.07 -16.13
CA THR A 220 14.27 -16.51 -15.78
C THR A 220 13.30 -17.23 -16.72
N ALA A 221 12.14 -16.62 -17.02
CA ALA A 221 11.17 -17.19 -17.94
C ALA A 221 11.72 -17.30 -19.38
N ASN A 222 12.48 -16.30 -19.84
CA ASN A 222 13.11 -16.28 -21.15
C ASN A 222 14.21 -17.34 -21.24
N LEU A 223 15.05 -17.46 -20.19
CA LEU A 223 16.07 -18.50 -20.11
C LEU A 223 15.45 -19.90 -20.15
N GLY A 224 14.40 -20.13 -19.37
CA GLY A 224 13.67 -21.39 -19.35
C GLY A 224 13.03 -21.76 -20.71
N LYS A 225 12.45 -20.76 -21.42
CA LYS A 225 11.94 -20.99 -22.78
C LYS A 225 13.04 -21.35 -23.76
N THR A 226 14.16 -20.64 -23.71
CA THR A 226 15.32 -20.89 -24.57
C THR A 226 15.90 -22.28 -24.31
N ALA A 227 16.09 -22.68 -23.06
CA ALA A 227 16.61 -24.00 -22.69
C ALA A 227 15.68 -25.14 -23.17
N ARG A 228 14.36 -24.99 -23.02
CA ARG A 228 13.37 -25.97 -23.50
C ARG A 228 13.42 -26.12 -25.02
N ALA A 229 13.42 -24.98 -25.74
CA ALA A 229 13.52 -24.99 -27.19
C ALA A 229 14.83 -25.66 -27.69
N ASN A 230 15.95 -25.31 -27.06
CA ASN A 230 17.24 -25.93 -27.38
C ASN A 230 17.22 -27.44 -27.15
N ALA A 231 16.70 -27.88 -25.99
CA ALA A 231 16.60 -29.31 -25.65
C ALA A 231 15.68 -30.08 -26.62
N GLN A 232 14.60 -29.45 -27.09
CA GLN A 232 13.69 -30.02 -28.08
C GLN A 232 14.41 -30.21 -29.43
N THR A 233 15.05 -29.16 -29.93
CA THR A 233 15.79 -29.20 -31.18
C THR A 233 16.94 -30.22 -31.11
N LEU A 234 17.70 -30.25 -30.02
CA LEU A 234 18.80 -31.22 -29.83
C LEU A 234 18.31 -32.69 -29.84
N ARG A 235 17.17 -32.93 -29.17
CA ARG A 235 16.55 -34.27 -29.19
C ARG A 235 16.12 -34.67 -30.61
N ALA A 236 15.58 -33.75 -31.37
CA ALA A 236 15.18 -34.00 -32.76
C ALA A 236 16.38 -34.28 -33.65
N ILE A 237 17.47 -33.51 -33.54
CA ILE A 237 18.70 -33.71 -34.32
C ILE A 237 19.34 -35.05 -33.96
N ARG A 238 19.48 -35.43 -32.69
CA ARG A 238 20.04 -36.71 -32.27
C ARG A 238 19.21 -37.87 -32.78
N TYR A 239 17.87 -37.76 -32.72
CA TYR A 239 17.00 -38.81 -33.26
C TYR A 239 17.16 -39.00 -34.76
N LEU A 240 17.32 -37.92 -35.55
CA LEU A 240 17.65 -38.02 -36.98
C LEU A 240 19.01 -38.64 -37.22
N GLN A 241 20.00 -38.36 -36.39
CA GLN A 241 21.35 -38.92 -36.48
C GLN A 241 21.38 -40.44 -36.15
N GLU A 242 20.69 -40.86 -35.10
CA GLU A 242 20.57 -42.25 -34.63
C GLU A 242 19.86 -43.16 -35.67
N ASN A 243 19.08 -42.58 -36.58
CA ASN A 243 18.36 -43.30 -37.63
C ASN A 243 18.95 -43.06 -39.04
N ASP A 244 20.18 -42.57 -39.13
CA ASP A 244 20.91 -42.30 -40.38
C ASP A 244 20.18 -41.35 -41.35
N ALA A 245 19.16 -40.63 -40.83
CA ALA A 245 18.33 -39.75 -41.64
C ALA A 245 18.97 -38.34 -41.82
N LEU A 246 19.88 -37.93 -40.94
CA LEU A 246 20.49 -36.59 -40.95
C LEU A 246 21.32 -36.36 -42.21
N GLU A 247 22.08 -37.38 -42.65
CA GLU A 247 22.95 -37.32 -43.81
C GLU A 247 22.19 -37.27 -45.15
N THR A 248 20.94 -37.66 -45.16
CA THR A 248 20.06 -37.57 -46.35
C THR A 248 19.40 -36.21 -46.55
N LEU A 249 19.55 -35.31 -45.58
CA LEU A 249 18.93 -33.98 -45.62
C LEU A 249 19.74 -32.98 -46.48
N PRO A 250 19.13 -31.91 -46.94
CA PRO A 250 19.86 -30.83 -47.61
C PRO A 250 21.00 -30.29 -46.78
N GLU A 251 22.12 -29.95 -47.37
CA GLU A 251 23.36 -29.49 -46.72
C GLU A 251 23.10 -28.34 -45.72
N VAL A 252 22.19 -27.39 -46.05
CA VAL A 252 21.80 -26.29 -45.18
C VAL A 252 21.18 -26.74 -43.86
N LEU A 253 20.49 -27.89 -43.81
CA LEU A 253 19.93 -28.46 -42.59
C LEU A 253 20.99 -29.27 -41.84
N GLN A 254 21.90 -29.96 -42.52
CA GLN A 254 23.01 -30.65 -41.91
C GLN A 254 23.94 -29.68 -41.19
N GLN A 255 24.31 -28.56 -41.83
CA GLN A 255 25.09 -27.48 -41.21
C GLN A 255 24.37 -26.88 -39.98
N ALA A 256 23.06 -26.63 -40.07
CA ALA A 256 22.30 -26.12 -38.94
C ALA A 256 22.28 -27.09 -37.76
N ALA A 257 22.16 -28.38 -38.02
CA ALA A 257 22.26 -29.45 -37.01
C ALA A 257 23.65 -29.52 -36.38
N ALA A 258 24.71 -29.52 -37.19
CA ALA A 258 26.09 -29.55 -36.71
C ALA A 258 26.42 -28.37 -35.77
N VAL A 259 26.09 -27.15 -36.17
CA VAL A 259 26.31 -25.94 -35.35
C VAL A 259 25.49 -25.98 -34.05
N ARG A 260 24.26 -26.49 -34.06
CA ARG A 260 23.46 -26.65 -32.85
C ARG A 260 24.04 -27.72 -31.91
N LEU A 261 24.54 -28.81 -32.41
CA LEU A 261 25.20 -29.84 -31.60
C LEU A 261 26.52 -29.36 -31.00
N GLN A 262 27.28 -28.54 -31.74
CA GLN A 262 28.52 -27.94 -31.25
C GLN A 262 28.26 -26.89 -30.14
N TYR A 263 27.17 -26.13 -30.23
CA TYR A 263 26.82 -25.07 -29.29
C TYR A 263 25.40 -25.27 -28.70
N PRO A 264 25.21 -26.27 -27.83
CA PRO A 264 23.89 -26.69 -27.35
C PRO A 264 23.15 -25.62 -26.51
N ASP A 265 23.89 -24.79 -25.77
CA ASP A 265 23.31 -23.86 -24.81
C ASP A 265 23.10 -22.45 -25.39
N LEU A 266 23.67 -22.15 -26.56
CA LEU A 266 23.52 -20.82 -27.14
C LEU A 266 22.06 -20.53 -27.54
N SER A 267 21.62 -19.28 -27.26
CA SER A 267 20.36 -18.78 -27.79
C SER A 267 20.38 -18.79 -29.33
N LEU A 268 19.19 -18.86 -29.95
CA LEU A 268 19.09 -18.85 -31.42
C LEU A 268 19.74 -17.59 -32.03
N THR A 269 19.69 -16.47 -31.37
CA THR A 269 20.29 -15.21 -31.79
C THR A 269 21.83 -15.29 -31.76
N ALA A 270 22.40 -15.84 -30.69
CA ALA A 270 23.83 -16.00 -30.57
C ALA A 270 24.36 -17.07 -31.59
N LEU A 271 23.58 -18.12 -31.81
CA LEU A 271 23.90 -19.19 -32.75
C LEU A 271 24.01 -18.70 -34.22
N CYS A 272 23.25 -17.64 -34.58
CA CYS A 272 23.33 -17.07 -35.94
C CYS A 272 24.73 -16.56 -36.30
N GLY A 273 25.50 -16.08 -35.31
CA GLY A 273 26.88 -15.62 -35.51
C GLY A 273 27.92 -16.77 -35.67
N CYS A 274 27.54 -18.03 -35.44
CA CYS A 274 28.42 -19.18 -35.59
C CYS A 274 28.45 -19.72 -37.02
N PHE A 275 27.75 -19.09 -37.97
CA PHE A 275 27.74 -19.45 -39.39
C PHE A 275 28.61 -18.49 -40.19
N ASP A 276 29.22 -18.98 -41.25
CA ASP A 276 29.96 -18.19 -42.24
C ASP A 276 29.44 -18.48 -43.66
N PRO A 277 28.76 -17.52 -44.31
CA PRO A 277 28.35 -16.20 -43.76
C PRO A 277 27.25 -16.34 -42.68
N ALA A 278 27.16 -15.33 -41.75
CA ALA A 278 26.17 -15.30 -40.69
C ALA A 278 24.73 -15.38 -41.23
N VAL A 279 23.88 -16.14 -40.56
CA VAL A 279 22.49 -16.39 -40.99
C VAL A 279 21.51 -15.50 -40.20
N SER A 280 20.36 -15.18 -40.81
CA SER A 280 19.30 -14.45 -40.09
C SER A 280 18.63 -15.33 -39.04
N LYS A 281 18.17 -14.71 -37.95
CA LYS A 281 17.42 -15.41 -36.86
C LYS A 281 16.18 -16.11 -37.39
N SER A 282 15.43 -15.51 -38.31
CA SER A 282 14.25 -16.08 -38.95
C SER A 282 14.60 -17.29 -39.78
N GLY A 283 15.69 -17.22 -40.60
CA GLY A 283 16.19 -18.33 -41.41
C GLY A 283 16.63 -19.50 -40.55
N LEU A 284 17.41 -19.25 -39.49
CA LEU A 284 17.84 -20.29 -38.56
C LEU A 284 16.65 -20.90 -37.79
N SER A 285 15.71 -20.10 -37.35
CA SER A 285 14.49 -20.61 -36.69
C SER A 285 13.69 -21.56 -37.60
N HIS A 286 13.56 -21.19 -38.86
CA HIS A 286 12.88 -22.04 -39.84
C HIS A 286 13.64 -23.40 -40.05
N ARG A 287 14.98 -23.38 -40.14
CA ARG A 287 15.80 -24.60 -40.26
C ARG A 287 15.63 -25.50 -39.03
N MET A 288 15.64 -24.95 -37.80
CA MET A 288 15.45 -25.72 -36.56
C MET A 288 14.07 -26.37 -36.51
N LYS A 289 13.01 -25.61 -36.82
CA LYS A 289 11.63 -26.15 -36.89
C LYS A 289 11.50 -27.25 -37.96
N LYS A 290 12.20 -27.11 -39.07
CA LYS A 290 12.17 -28.13 -40.12
C LYS A 290 12.84 -29.42 -39.68
N LEU A 291 13.97 -29.34 -38.94
CA LEU A 291 14.62 -30.52 -38.33
C LEU A 291 13.69 -31.22 -37.32
N GLU A 292 12.98 -30.43 -36.47
CA GLU A 292 12.01 -30.98 -35.51
C GLU A 292 10.87 -31.70 -36.24
N ALA A 293 10.27 -31.07 -37.26
CA ALA A 293 9.20 -31.66 -38.05
C ALA A 293 9.60 -32.94 -38.76
N LEU A 294 10.83 -32.99 -39.28
CA LEU A 294 11.38 -34.23 -39.93
C LEU A 294 11.59 -35.33 -38.92
N ALA A 295 12.09 -35.03 -37.72
CA ALA A 295 12.23 -36.01 -36.66
C ALA A 295 10.89 -36.58 -36.21
N ASP A 296 9.88 -35.72 -36.06
CA ASP A 296 8.52 -36.15 -35.68
C ASP A 296 7.88 -37.02 -36.78
N ALA A 297 8.05 -36.66 -38.05
CA ALA A 297 7.56 -37.47 -39.17
C ALA A 297 8.22 -38.86 -39.24
N LEU A 298 9.52 -38.93 -38.95
CA LEU A 298 10.24 -40.19 -38.87
C LEU A 298 9.76 -41.07 -37.72
N ARG A 299 9.53 -40.51 -36.52
CA ARG A 299 8.96 -41.23 -35.38
C ARG A 299 7.61 -41.85 -35.70
N GLN A 300 6.71 -41.08 -36.30
CA GLN A 300 5.40 -41.57 -36.70
C GLN A 300 5.44 -42.70 -37.71
N ARG A 301 6.44 -42.69 -38.61
CA ARG A 301 6.64 -43.78 -39.59
C ARG A 301 7.14 -45.06 -38.92
N VAL A 302 8.10 -44.94 -37.98
CA VAL A 302 8.62 -46.06 -37.22
C VAL A 302 7.54 -46.71 -36.34
N GLU A 303 6.74 -45.88 -35.63
CA GLU A 303 5.63 -46.36 -34.83
C GLU A 303 4.57 -47.14 -35.68
N LYS A 304 4.19 -46.60 -36.85
CA LYS A 304 3.24 -47.24 -37.76
C LYS A 304 3.81 -48.49 -38.44
N GLY A 305 5.14 -48.57 -38.67
CA GLY A 305 5.80 -49.72 -39.21
C GLY A 305 5.90 -50.88 -38.21
N GLN A 306 6.00 -50.59 -36.91
CA GLN A 306 5.99 -51.59 -35.84
C GLN A 306 4.60 -52.18 -35.56
N GLU A 307 3.52 -51.41 -35.85
CA GLU A 307 2.12 -51.90 -35.75
C GLU A 307 1.70 -52.78 -36.96
N ALA A 308 2.53 -52.83 -38.04
CA ALA A 308 2.21 -53.54 -39.28
C ALA A 308 2.93 -54.89 -39.43
N GLU A 309 3.70 -55.36 -38.42
CA GLU A 309 4.20 -56.74 -38.38
C GLU A 309 3.31 -57.60 -37.49
N PRO A 310 2.70 -58.70 -38.02
CA PRO A 310 1.77 -59.54 -37.32
C PRO A 310 2.42 -60.49 -36.27
#